data_6d61432d490bb5d202cd28035eecb300
#
_entry.id   6d61432d490bb5d202cd28035eecb300
#
_cell.length_a   1.000
_cell.length_b   1.000
_cell.length_c   1.000
_cell.angle_alpha   90.00
_cell.angle_beta   90.00
_cell.angle_gamma   90.00
#
_symmetry.space_group_name_H-M   'P 1'
#
loop_
_entity.id
_entity.type
_entity.pdbx_description
1 polymer ?
#
loop_
_entity_poly.entity_id
_entity_poly.type
_entity_poly.pdbx_seq_one_letter_code
_entity_poly.pdbx_strand_id
1 'polypeptide(L)'
;MLEALASKNIATVLSLGCGLDTRPWRLELLPDLRWIEVDFADMLDYKDALLSAETPRCRRERIAADLNDAAQRRAIYAAVGSAPALMITEGLLMYLPAATVEMLAAEAWQESGIAHWMIDIVTTAASKAVNTDRISSVRNVQAPDSLPGEQILDHVLRPGWMSAARRSYITDLEFAMPRIQRLMGDRPQASGPPPMSPDDPSGVHRFARE
;
A
#
# COMPACT_ATOMS: atom_id res chain seq x y z
N MET A 1 3.39 10.45 2.33
CA MET A 1 4.27 10.05 1.22
C MET A 1 5.13 11.21 0.73
N LEU A 2 4.61 12.28 0.14
CA LEU A 2 5.43 13.39 -0.40
C LEU A 2 6.42 13.97 0.61
N GLU A 3 6.01 14.19 1.85
CA GLU A 3 6.92 14.61 2.93
C GLU A 3 8.06 13.62 3.16
N ALA A 4 7.78 12.32 3.08
CA ALA A 4 8.81 11.29 3.23
C ALA A 4 9.78 11.30 2.04
N LEU A 5 9.30 11.45 0.82
CA LEU A 5 10.15 11.58 -0.37
C LEU A 5 11.08 12.79 -0.26
N ALA A 6 10.54 13.96 0.12
CA ALA A 6 11.30 15.18 0.23
C ALA A 6 12.30 15.19 1.41
N SER A 7 11.88 14.70 2.59
CA SER A 7 12.65 14.82 3.84
C SER A 7 13.66 13.69 4.06
N LYS A 8 13.55 12.56 3.34
CA LYS A 8 14.34 11.34 3.59
C LYS A 8 15.28 10.96 2.46
N ASN A 9 15.47 11.85 1.50
CA ASN A 9 16.35 11.62 0.34
C ASN A 9 16.06 10.29 -0.39
N ILE A 10 14.76 9.97 -0.55
CA ILE A 10 14.30 8.76 -1.22
C ILE A 10 14.56 8.89 -2.71
N ALA A 11 15.36 7.99 -3.26
CA ALA A 11 15.69 7.95 -4.70
C ALA A 11 14.76 7.01 -5.48
N THR A 12 14.15 6.03 -4.81
CA THR A 12 13.31 5.01 -5.45
C THR A 12 12.01 4.79 -4.67
N VAL A 13 10.89 4.70 -5.37
CA VAL A 13 9.63 4.16 -4.85
C VAL A 13 9.44 2.77 -5.46
N LEU A 14 9.23 1.78 -4.60
CA LEU A 14 8.86 0.42 -4.98
C LEU A 14 7.39 0.21 -4.63
N SER A 15 6.51 0.20 -5.63
CA SER A 15 5.07 0.00 -5.46
C SER A 15 4.71 -1.43 -5.80
N LEU A 16 4.46 -2.26 -4.79
CA LEU A 16 4.05 -3.67 -4.93
C LEU A 16 2.52 -3.74 -4.99
N GLY A 17 1.99 -4.53 -5.93
CA GLY A 17 0.56 -4.57 -6.20
C GLY A 17 0.04 -3.21 -6.61
N CYS A 18 0.71 -2.58 -7.58
CA CYS A 18 0.48 -1.16 -7.91
C CYS A 18 -0.91 -0.90 -8.51
N GLY A 19 -1.60 -1.91 -9.02
CA GLY A 19 -2.94 -1.77 -9.60
C GLY A 19 -3.06 -0.57 -10.52
N LEU A 20 -4.12 0.20 -10.33
CA LEU A 20 -4.39 1.45 -11.08
C LEU A 20 -3.90 2.71 -10.36
N ASP A 21 -2.86 2.63 -9.55
CA ASP A 21 -2.26 3.82 -8.92
C ASP A 21 -1.70 4.79 -9.96
N THR A 22 -2.24 6.00 -9.97
CA THR A 22 -1.84 7.07 -10.92
C THR A 22 -0.92 8.10 -10.31
N ARG A 23 -0.36 7.87 -9.11
CA ARG A 23 0.55 8.81 -8.45
C ARG A 23 1.73 9.24 -9.33
N PRO A 24 2.37 8.36 -10.14
CA PRO A 24 3.43 8.76 -11.07
C PRO A 24 3.03 9.86 -12.07
N TRP A 25 1.75 9.98 -12.41
CA TRP A 25 1.27 10.97 -13.40
C TRP A 25 0.68 12.22 -12.75
N ARG A 26 0.08 12.12 -11.56
CA ARG A 26 -0.70 13.19 -10.94
C ARG A 26 0.01 13.97 -9.84
N LEU A 27 1.05 13.39 -9.22
CA LEU A 27 1.79 14.06 -8.17
C LEU A 27 2.95 14.88 -8.73
N GLU A 28 3.32 15.95 -8.01
CA GLU A 28 4.54 16.71 -8.29
C GLU A 28 5.74 15.92 -7.75
N LEU A 29 6.35 15.12 -8.62
CA LEU A 29 7.49 14.29 -8.32
C LEU A 29 8.75 14.84 -8.98
N LEU A 30 9.91 14.50 -8.40
CA LEU A 30 11.19 14.82 -9.04
C LEU A 30 11.33 13.97 -10.31
N PRO A 31 11.78 14.55 -11.44
CA PRO A 31 11.93 13.82 -12.70
C PRO A 31 12.87 12.61 -12.59
N ASP A 32 13.88 12.69 -11.74
CA ASP A 32 14.88 11.62 -11.52
C ASP A 32 14.41 10.57 -10.50
N LEU A 33 13.28 10.76 -9.83
CA LEU A 33 12.73 9.75 -8.92
C LEU A 33 12.38 8.50 -9.71
N ARG A 34 12.98 7.37 -9.34
CA ARG A 34 12.60 6.08 -9.89
C ARG A 34 11.32 5.60 -9.23
N TRP A 35 10.34 5.21 -10.04
CA TRP A 35 9.09 4.63 -9.58
C TRP A 35 8.92 3.26 -10.22
N ILE A 36 9.23 2.21 -9.45
CA ILE A 36 9.13 0.82 -9.87
C ILE A 36 7.74 0.31 -9.51
N GLU A 37 6.94 0.00 -10.51
CA GLU A 37 5.63 -0.63 -10.36
C GLU A 37 5.73 -2.13 -10.56
N VAL A 38 5.20 -2.87 -9.59
CA VAL A 38 5.15 -4.33 -9.61
C VAL A 38 3.72 -4.79 -9.53
N ASP A 39 3.28 -5.59 -10.49
CA ASP A 39 1.98 -6.25 -10.52
C ASP A 39 2.00 -7.42 -11.50
N PHE A 40 0.87 -8.12 -11.67
CA PHE A 40 0.70 -9.08 -12.76
C PHE A 40 0.79 -8.38 -14.13
N ALA A 41 1.29 -9.11 -15.14
CA ALA A 41 1.52 -8.55 -16.47
C ALA A 41 0.27 -7.93 -17.10
N ASP A 42 -0.87 -8.61 -16.98
CA ASP A 42 -2.15 -8.16 -17.51
C ASP A 42 -2.65 -6.88 -16.84
N MET A 43 -2.42 -6.71 -15.53
CA MET A 43 -2.75 -5.48 -14.81
C MET A 43 -1.88 -4.31 -15.26
N LEU A 44 -0.58 -4.53 -15.42
CA LEU A 44 0.34 -3.51 -15.92
C LEU A 44 0.00 -3.08 -17.33
N ASP A 45 -0.32 -4.03 -18.22
CA ASP A 45 -0.69 -3.76 -19.62
C ASP A 45 -2.05 -3.04 -19.71
N TYR A 46 -3.02 -3.43 -18.89
CA TYR A 46 -4.31 -2.75 -18.78
C TYR A 46 -4.14 -1.29 -18.35
N LYS A 47 -3.32 -1.05 -17.32
CA LYS A 47 -3.01 0.30 -16.85
C LYS A 47 -2.34 1.16 -17.93
N ASP A 48 -1.37 0.60 -18.64
CA ASP A 48 -0.69 1.31 -19.73
C ASP A 48 -1.62 1.66 -20.87
N ALA A 49 -2.55 0.77 -21.22
CA ALA A 49 -3.56 1.06 -22.24
C ALA A 49 -4.46 2.23 -21.81
N LEU A 50 -4.89 2.28 -20.54
CA LEU A 50 -5.71 3.38 -20.00
C LEU A 50 -4.97 4.72 -19.97
N LEU A 51 -3.66 4.71 -19.71
CA LEU A 51 -2.83 5.89 -19.53
C LEU A 51 -1.94 6.19 -20.75
N SER A 52 -2.25 5.59 -21.90
CA SER A 52 -1.43 5.68 -23.12
C SER A 52 -1.24 7.11 -23.65
N ALA A 53 -2.17 8.03 -23.34
CA ALA A 53 -2.08 9.45 -23.73
C ALA A 53 -1.36 10.31 -22.67
N GLU A 54 -1.01 9.74 -21.51
CA GLU A 54 -0.47 10.47 -20.36
C GLU A 54 1.03 10.21 -20.21
N THR A 55 1.77 11.20 -19.74
CA THR A 55 3.22 11.09 -19.48
C THR A 55 3.48 11.08 -17.98
N PRO A 56 4.20 10.09 -17.45
CA PRO A 56 4.62 10.09 -16.05
C PRO A 56 5.53 11.29 -15.73
N ARG A 57 5.41 11.83 -14.53
CA ARG A 57 6.22 12.96 -14.05
C ARG A 57 7.56 12.55 -13.42
N CYS A 58 7.84 11.25 -13.40
CA CYS A 58 9.05 10.64 -12.85
C CYS A 58 9.52 9.49 -13.74
N ARG A 59 10.67 8.93 -13.44
CA ARG A 59 11.21 7.77 -14.16
C ARG A 59 10.47 6.49 -13.74
N ARG A 60 9.41 6.15 -14.47
CA ARG A 60 8.61 4.96 -14.24
C ARG A 60 9.26 3.72 -14.85
N GLU A 61 9.28 2.63 -14.07
CA GLU A 61 9.75 1.30 -14.47
C GLU A 61 8.66 0.28 -14.13
N ARG A 62 8.57 -0.83 -14.89
CA ARG A 62 7.57 -1.89 -14.69
C ARG A 62 8.27 -3.23 -14.47
N ILE A 63 7.79 -4.01 -13.52
CA ILE A 63 8.21 -5.40 -13.30
C ILE A 63 6.94 -6.26 -13.17
N ALA A 64 6.72 -7.14 -14.15
CA ALA A 64 5.65 -8.14 -14.04
C ALA A 64 6.11 -9.26 -13.12
N ALA A 65 5.36 -9.51 -12.02
CA ALA A 65 5.74 -10.52 -11.05
C ALA A 65 4.55 -11.01 -10.21
N ASP A 66 4.63 -12.28 -9.79
CA ASP A 66 3.84 -12.85 -8.71
C ASP A 66 4.63 -12.77 -7.40
N LEU A 67 4.09 -12.05 -6.42
CA LEU A 67 4.71 -11.89 -5.10
C LEU A 67 4.72 -13.18 -4.26
N ASN A 68 4.01 -14.22 -4.66
CA ASN A 68 4.11 -15.54 -4.02
C ASN A 68 5.39 -16.29 -4.46
N ASP A 69 6.00 -15.92 -5.57
CA ASP A 69 7.23 -16.51 -6.07
C ASP A 69 8.47 -15.84 -5.46
N ALA A 70 9.24 -16.60 -4.67
CA ALA A 70 10.44 -16.11 -4.01
C ALA A 70 11.55 -15.67 -4.99
N ALA A 71 11.66 -16.30 -6.17
CA ALA A 71 12.67 -15.91 -7.16
C ALA A 71 12.31 -14.57 -7.78
N GLN A 72 11.03 -14.32 -8.05
CA GLN A 72 10.54 -13.05 -8.57
C GLN A 72 10.68 -11.95 -7.53
N ARG A 73 10.38 -12.19 -6.24
CA ARG A 73 10.64 -11.20 -5.18
C ARG A 73 12.11 -10.81 -5.10
N ARG A 74 13.05 -11.77 -5.16
CA ARG A 74 14.50 -11.47 -5.20
C ARG A 74 14.89 -10.60 -6.40
N ALA A 75 14.32 -10.86 -7.57
CA ALA A 75 14.56 -10.04 -8.76
C ALA A 75 14.04 -8.60 -8.59
N ILE A 76 12.88 -8.42 -7.96
CA ILE A 76 12.33 -7.10 -7.61
C ILE A 76 13.29 -6.34 -6.71
N TYR A 77 13.76 -6.95 -5.62
CA TYR A 77 14.68 -6.29 -4.69
C TYR A 77 16.02 -5.96 -5.34
N ALA A 78 16.54 -6.84 -6.18
CA ALA A 78 17.77 -6.56 -6.95
C ALA A 78 17.61 -5.34 -7.87
N ALA A 79 16.41 -5.14 -8.45
CA ALA A 79 16.12 -3.98 -9.28
C ALA A 79 16.05 -2.66 -8.48
N VAL A 80 15.71 -2.70 -7.20
CA VAL A 80 15.69 -1.50 -6.33
C VAL A 80 17.09 -0.92 -6.18
N GLY A 81 18.08 -1.78 -5.98
CA GLY A 81 19.47 -1.37 -5.73
C GLY A 81 19.69 -0.89 -4.29
N SER A 82 20.81 -0.20 -4.05
CA SER A 82 21.23 0.22 -2.71
C SER A 82 20.83 1.65 -2.31
N ALA A 83 20.31 2.44 -3.23
CA ALA A 83 19.87 3.80 -2.92
C ALA A 83 18.59 3.77 -2.05
N PRO A 84 18.42 4.73 -1.12
CA PRO A 84 17.27 4.74 -0.23
C PRO A 84 15.94 4.67 -0.97
N ALA A 85 15.15 3.66 -0.66
CA ALA A 85 13.86 3.40 -1.27
C ALA A 85 12.71 3.42 -0.26
N LEU A 86 11.54 3.85 -0.72
CA LEU A 86 10.26 3.70 -0.06
C LEU A 86 9.49 2.56 -0.73
N MET A 87 9.27 1.47 -0.01
CA MET A 87 8.36 0.42 -0.44
C MET A 87 6.92 0.80 -0.08
N ILE A 88 5.99 0.54 -0.98
CA ILE A 88 4.54 0.77 -0.80
C ILE A 88 3.80 -0.52 -1.09
N THR A 89 2.94 -0.94 -0.14
CA THR A 89 2.01 -2.06 -0.29
C THR A 89 0.61 -1.61 0.15
N GLU A 90 -0.03 -0.81 -0.68
CA GLU A 90 -1.34 -0.23 -0.39
C GLU A 90 -2.43 -1.05 -1.07
N GLY A 91 -3.42 -1.52 -0.30
CA GLY A 91 -4.49 -2.39 -0.79
C GLY A 91 -3.99 -3.77 -1.24
N LEU A 92 -2.91 -4.29 -0.67
CA LEU A 92 -2.27 -5.52 -1.13
C LEU A 92 -2.20 -6.63 -0.08
N LEU A 93 -1.65 -6.33 1.10
CA LEU A 93 -1.26 -7.37 2.06
C LEU A 93 -2.43 -8.23 2.54
N MET A 94 -3.62 -7.67 2.59
CA MET A 94 -4.86 -8.36 2.98
C MET A 94 -5.30 -9.43 1.96
N TYR A 95 -4.72 -9.47 0.78
CA TYR A 95 -5.04 -10.46 -0.27
C TYR A 95 -4.03 -11.59 -0.34
N LEU A 96 -2.86 -11.43 0.28
CA LEU A 96 -1.77 -12.38 0.21
C LEU A 96 -1.88 -13.47 1.28
N PRO A 97 -1.36 -14.68 1.02
CA PRO A 97 -1.15 -15.69 2.04
C PRO A 97 -0.32 -15.16 3.21
N ALA A 98 -0.62 -15.60 4.42
CA ALA A 98 0.12 -15.21 5.63
C ALA A 98 1.65 -15.41 5.49
N ALA A 99 2.05 -16.55 4.93
CA ALA A 99 3.47 -16.85 4.68
C ALA A 99 4.13 -15.84 3.74
N THR A 100 3.41 -15.38 2.70
CA THR A 100 3.94 -14.36 1.78
C THR A 100 4.11 -13.01 2.48
N VAL A 101 3.17 -12.60 3.33
CA VAL A 101 3.28 -11.37 4.13
C VAL A 101 4.50 -11.43 5.05
N GLU A 102 4.70 -12.56 5.74
CA GLU A 102 5.85 -12.77 6.61
C GLU A 102 7.18 -12.69 5.86
N MET A 103 7.25 -13.37 4.70
CA MET A 103 8.44 -13.34 3.85
C MET A 103 8.73 -11.93 3.31
N LEU A 104 7.72 -11.20 2.84
CA LEU A 104 7.89 -9.81 2.38
C LEU A 104 8.45 -8.92 3.50
N ALA A 105 7.94 -9.06 4.73
CA ALA A 105 8.40 -8.26 5.86
C ALA A 105 9.87 -8.55 6.21
N ALA A 106 10.26 -9.84 6.24
CA ALA A 106 11.60 -10.28 6.56
C ALA A 106 12.61 -9.93 5.44
N GLU A 107 12.24 -10.20 4.17
CA GLU A 107 13.10 -9.92 3.01
C GLU A 107 13.33 -8.42 2.86
N ALA A 108 12.25 -7.61 2.91
CA ALA A 108 12.38 -6.16 2.82
C ALA A 108 13.24 -5.58 3.96
N TRP A 109 13.20 -6.17 5.16
CA TRP A 109 14.08 -5.79 6.26
C TRP A 109 15.55 -6.09 5.98
N GLN A 110 15.85 -7.17 5.28
CA GLN A 110 17.23 -7.57 4.95
C GLN A 110 17.82 -6.71 3.82
N GLU A 111 16.99 -6.19 2.93
CA GLU A 111 17.42 -5.41 1.78
C GLU A 111 17.82 -3.99 2.18
N SER A 112 19.11 -3.69 2.08
CA SER A 112 19.70 -2.42 2.55
C SER A 112 19.13 -1.17 1.85
N GLY A 113 18.67 -1.30 0.61
CA GLY A 113 18.05 -0.20 -0.14
C GLY A 113 16.67 0.19 0.36
N ILE A 114 15.90 -0.72 0.99
CA ILE A 114 14.56 -0.39 1.47
C ILE A 114 14.63 0.27 2.85
N ALA A 115 14.64 1.59 2.88
CA ALA A 115 14.76 2.39 4.10
C ALA A 115 13.41 2.63 4.79
N HIS A 116 12.32 2.66 4.03
CA HIS A 116 10.97 2.93 4.52
C HIS A 116 9.97 1.99 3.88
N TRP A 117 8.94 1.65 4.64
CA TRP A 117 7.80 0.88 4.13
C TRP A 117 6.48 1.56 4.50
N MET A 118 5.62 1.80 3.53
CA MET A 118 4.27 2.34 3.71
C MET A 118 3.24 1.27 3.40
N ILE A 119 2.36 1.02 4.36
CA ILE A 119 1.27 0.03 4.27
C ILE A 119 -0.05 0.67 4.67
N ASP A 120 -1.15 0.13 4.20
CA ASP A 120 -2.46 0.39 4.77
C ASP A 120 -2.94 -0.81 5.61
N ILE A 121 -3.60 -0.50 6.70
CA ILE A 121 -4.16 -1.48 7.63
C ILE A 121 -5.66 -1.21 7.79
N VAL A 122 -6.45 -2.25 7.66
CA VAL A 122 -7.86 -2.25 8.03
C VAL A 122 -8.10 -3.39 8.99
N THR A 123 -8.39 -3.08 10.26
CA THR A 123 -8.65 -4.09 11.28
C THR A 123 -9.97 -4.82 11.04
N THR A 124 -10.11 -5.96 11.68
CA THR A 124 -11.39 -6.70 11.69
C THR A 124 -12.53 -5.83 12.23
N ALA A 125 -12.26 -4.99 13.25
CA ALA A 125 -13.25 -4.08 13.82
C ALA A 125 -13.67 -3.01 12.80
N ALA A 126 -12.71 -2.35 12.14
CA ALA A 126 -12.95 -1.36 11.12
C ALA A 126 -13.68 -1.94 9.91
N SER A 127 -13.29 -3.12 9.45
CA SER A 127 -13.95 -3.82 8.35
C SER A 127 -15.42 -4.14 8.63
N LYS A 128 -15.75 -4.50 9.87
CA LYS A 128 -17.16 -4.71 10.30
C LYS A 128 -17.96 -3.42 10.40
N ALA A 129 -17.31 -2.30 10.75
CA ALA A 129 -17.97 -0.99 10.87
C ALA A 129 -18.32 -0.38 9.51
N VAL A 130 -17.52 -0.63 8.49
CA VAL A 130 -17.78 -0.19 7.10
C VAL A 130 -18.64 -1.23 6.41
N ASN A 131 -19.94 -1.12 6.59
CA ASN A 131 -21.03 -1.96 6.13
C ASN A 131 -20.72 -2.96 4.98
N THR A 132 -21.03 -4.21 5.24
CA THR A 132 -20.59 -5.47 4.71
C THR A 132 -21.00 -5.84 3.30
N ASP A 133 -21.97 -5.20 2.68
CA ASP A 133 -22.53 -5.68 1.39
C ASP A 133 -21.59 -5.42 0.19
N ARG A 134 -20.67 -4.48 0.32
CA ARG A 134 -19.63 -4.22 -0.71
C ARG A 134 -18.37 -5.06 -0.55
N ILE A 135 -18.17 -5.69 0.61
CA ILE A 135 -16.97 -6.46 0.95
C ILE A 135 -17.06 -7.90 0.42
N SER A 136 -18.23 -8.36 -0.01
CA SER A 136 -18.38 -9.72 -0.54
C SER A 136 -17.52 -9.99 -1.78
N SER A 137 -17.37 -9.01 -2.67
CA SER A 137 -16.51 -9.12 -3.85
C SER A 137 -15.02 -9.16 -3.50
N VAL A 138 -14.61 -8.49 -2.44
CA VAL A 138 -13.23 -8.47 -1.94
C VAL A 138 -12.84 -9.80 -1.30
N ARG A 139 -13.76 -10.41 -0.54
CA ARG A 139 -13.52 -11.71 0.12
C ARG A 139 -13.22 -12.84 -0.86
N ASN A 140 -13.75 -12.77 -2.07
CA ASN A 140 -13.57 -13.80 -3.07
C ASN A 140 -12.17 -13.83 -3.72
N VAL A 141 -11.37 -12.76 -3.52
CA VAL A 141 -10.00 -12.65 -4.07
C VAL A 141 -8.92 -12.72 -2.98
N GLN A 142 -9.31 -12.79 -1.70
CA GLN A 142 -8.37 -12.99 -0.61
C GLN A 142 -7.89 -14.44 -0.57
N ALA A 143 -6.62 -14.64 -0.21
CA ALA A 143 -6.12 -15.98 0.09
C ALA A 143 -6.88 -16.57 1.29
N PRO A 144 -7.15 -17.88 1.31
CA PRO A 144 -7.90 -18.53 2.40
C PRO A 144 -7.28 -18.33 3.78
N ASP A 145 -5.97 -18.16 3.85
CA ASP A 145 -5.16 -17.93 5.03
C ASP A 145 -4.63 -16.51 5.14
N SER A 146 -5.28 -15.54 4.45
CA SER A 146 -4.90 -14.13 4.54
C SER A 146 -5.07 -13.59 5.97
N LEU A 147 -4.17 -12.69 6.36
CA LEU A 147 -4.15 -12.13 7.70
C LEU A 147 -5.15 -10.96 7.86
N PRO A 148 -5.83 -10.84 8.99
CA PRO A 148 -6.50 -9.61 9.36
C PRO A 148 -5.47 -8.48 9.62
N GLY A 149 -5.90 -7.23 9.46
CA GLY A 149 -5.00 -6.08 9.49
C GLY A 149 -4.15 -5.96 10.75
N GLU A 150 -4.72 -6.28 11.92
CA GLU A 150 -4.00 -6.29 13.20
C GLU A 150 -2.84 -7.30 13.22
N GLN A 151 -3.02 -8.47 12.60
CA GLN A 151 -1.97 -9.48 12.50
C GLN A 151 -0.92 -9.12 11.43
N ILE A 152 -1.32 -8.47 10.33
CA ILE A 152 -0.37 -7.93 9.34
C ILE A 152 0.61 -6.99 10.04
N LEU A 153 0.11 -6.11 10.91
CA LEU A 153 0.94 -5.18 11.67
C LEU A 153 1.98 -5.90 12.53
N ASP A 154 1.57 -6.97 13.24
CA ASP A 154 2.48 -7.78 14.04
C ASP A 154 3.58 -8.42 13.20
N HIS A 155 3.25 -8.95 12.02
CA HIS A 155 4.24 -9.54 11.11
C HIS A 155 5.23 -8.51 10.56
N VAL A 156 4.78 -7.28 10.28
CA VAL A 156 5.65 -6.19 9.83
C VAL A 156 6.62 -5.77 10.92
N LEU A 157 6.19 -5.70 12.18
CA LEU A 157 7.04 -5.27 13.29
C LEU A 157 8.10 -6.31 13.72
N ARG A 158 7.82 -7.60 13.53
CA ARG A 158 8.73 -8.70 13.97
C ARG A 158 10.17 -8.59 13.48
N PRO A 159 10.46 -8.28 12.20
CA PRO A 159 11.85 -8.17 11.71
C PRO A 159 12.62 -6.98 12.30
N GLY A 160 11.94 -6.00 12.89
CA GLY A 160 12.56 -4.81 13.47
C GLY A 160 12.08 -3.48 12.88
N TRP A 161 11.09 -3.50 11.98
CA TRP A 161 10.50 -2.28 11.47
C TRP A 161 9.87 -1.45 12.59
N MET A 162 10.16 -0.14 12.62
CA MET A 162 9.62 0.77 13.62
C MET A 162 8.61 1.73 13.03
N SER A 163 7.53 1.97 13.79
CA SER A 163 6.52 2.96 13.39
C SER A 163 7.13 4.37 13.37
N ALA A 164 7.17 4.98 12.21
CA ALA A 164 7.72 6.32 11.99
C ALA A 164 6.64 7.38 11.72
N ALA A 165 5.46 6.98 11.25
CA ALA A 165 4.30 7.85 11.11
C ALA A 165 3.04 7.01 10.90
N ARG A 166 1.89 7.56 11.31
CA ARG A 166 0.57 6.98 11.09
C ARG A 166 -0.42 8.06 10.70
N ARG A 167 -1.35 7.72 9.79
CA ARG A 167 -2.56 8.48 9.49
C ARG A 167 -3.75 7.56 9.70
N SER A 168 -4.60 7.87 10.66
CA SER A 168 -5.76 7.05 11.01
C SER A 168 -6.89 7.28 10.02
N TYR A 169 -7.54 6.20 9.58
CA TYR A 169 -8.80 6.30 8.82
C TYR A 169 -9.95 6.81 9.67
N ILE A 170 -9.81 6.81 11.01
CA ILE A 170 -10.85 7.17 11.96
C ILE A 170 -10.76 8.66 12.32
N THR A 171 -9.57 9.11 12.74
CA THR A 171 -9.37 10.50 13.21
C THR A 171 -9.19 11.49 12.05
N ASP A 172 -8.69 11.02 10.90
CA ASP A 172 -8.53 11.88 9.71
C ASP A 172 -9.77 11.85 8.79
N LEU A 173 -10.89 11.27 9.23
CA LEU A 173 -12.17 11.26 8.51
C LEU A 173 -12.67 12.68 8.17
N GLU A 174 -12.34 13.69 8.96
CA GLU A 174 -12.68 15.08 8.67
C GLU A 174 -12.16 15.54 7.30
N PHE A 175 -11.00 15.05 6.85
CA PHE A 175 -10.48 15.31 5.52
C PHE A 175 -11.09 14.44 4.42
N ALA A 176 -11.52 13.23 4.76
CA ALA A 176 -12.08 12.27 3.82
C ALA A 176 -13.60 12.49 3.62
N MET A 177 -14.34 12.90 4.66
CA MET A 177 -15.78 13.03 4.65
C MET A 177 -16.34 13.95 3.55
N PRO A 178 -15.78 15.16 3.29
CA PRO A 178 -16.29 16.00 2.21
C PRO A 178 -16.14 15.37 0.82
N ARG A 179 -15.13 14.51 0.64
CA ARG A 179 -14.89 13.79 -0.61
C ARG A 179 -15.78 12.57 -0.73
N ILE A 180 -15.98 11.85 0.36
CA ILE A 180 -16.89 10.71 0.47
C ILE A 180 -18.33 11.18 0.24
N GLN A 181 -18.75 12.26 0.86
CA GLN A 181 -20.10 12.85 0.66
C GLN A 181 -20.34 13.27 -0.79
N ARG A 182 -19.36 13.87 -1.47
CA ARG A 182 -19.43 14.19 -2.91
C ARG A 182 -19.57 12.94 -3.79
N LEU A 183 -18.93 11.84 -3.41
CA LEU A 183 -19.00 10.58 -4.16
C LEU A 183 -20.27 9.78 -3.88
N MET A 184 -20.85 9.92 -2.69
CA MET A 184 -22.04 9.16 -2.28
C MET A 184 -23.35 9.88 -2.59
N GLY A 185 -23.31 11.19 -2.91
CA GLY A 185 -24.51 12.01 -3.09
C GLY A 185 -25.38 12.07 -1.82
N ASP A 186 -26.61 12.64 -1.93
CA ASP A 186 -27.59 12.74 -0.84
C ASP A 186 -28.27 11.40 -0.48
N ARG A 187 -27.52 10.32 -0.40
CA ARG A 187 -28.10 9.07 0.10
C ARG A 187 -28.32 9.18 1.61
N PRO A 188 -29.50 8.81 2.13
CA PRO A 188 -29.76 8.82 3.57
C PRO A 188 -28.71 7.93 4.25
N GLN A 189 -27.98 8.50 5.21
CA GLN A 189 -27.08 7.75 6.06
C GLN A 189 -27.92 6.72 6.84
N ALA A 190 -27.76 5.45 6.50
CA ALA A 190 -28.02 4.40 7.45
C ALA A 190 -27.23 4.73 8.72
N SER A 191 -27.80 4.47 9.90
CA SER A 191 -27.22 4.70 11.23
C SER A 191 -25.71 4.67 11.18
N GLY A 192 -25.04 5.79 11.53
CA GLY A 192 -23.61 5.98 11.37
C GLY A 192 -22.79 4.77 11.84
N PRO A 193 -21.57 4.58 11.33
CA PRO A 193 -20.75 3.47 11.73
C PRO A 193 -20.64 3.43 13.26
N PRO A 194 -20.61 2.24 13.88
CA PRO A 194 -20.42 2.12 15.32
C PRO A 194 -19.17 2.91 15.71
N PRO A 195 -19.15 3.54 16.90
CA PRO A 195 -18.00 4.30 17.35
C PRO A 195 -16.78 3.39 17.38
N MET A 196 -15.81 3.66 16.51
CA MET A 196 -14.52 2.96 16.49
C MET A 196 -13.62 3.57 17.55
N SER A 197 -12.79 2.73 18.19
CA SER A 197 -11.80 3.23 19.14
C SER A 197 -10.83 4.19 18.44
N PRO A 198 -10.52 5.35 19.03
CA PRO A 198 -9.45 6.22 18.53
C PRO A 198 -8.09 5.52 18.44
N ASP A 199 -7.89 4.46 19.24
CA ASP A 199 -6.67 3.66 19.27
C ASP A 199 -6.65 2.54 18.20
N ASP A 200 -7.77 2.32 17.46
CA ASP A 200 -7.82 1.33 16.39
C ASP A 200 -6.71 1.61 15.36
N PRO A 201 -5.85 0.63 15.04
CA PRO A 201 -4.71 0.84 14.16
C PRO A 201 -5.05 1.00 12.67
N SER A 202 -6.33 0.97 12.29
CA SER A 202 -6.71 1.18 10.88
C SER A 202 -6.23 2.52 10.36
N GLY A 203 -5.54 2.48 9.23
CA GLY A 203 -4.94 3.66 8.63
C GLY A 203 -3.76 3.34 7.74
N VAL A 204 -3.09 4.40 7.29
CA VAL A 204 -1.82 4.29 6.57
C VAL A 204 -0.67 4.44 7.56
N HIS A 205 0.22 3.48 7.59
CA HIS A 205 1.41 3.44 8.42
C HIS A 205 2.66 3.61 7.57
N ARG A 206 3.63 4.33 8.07
CA ARG A 206 4.98 4.35 7.54
C ARG A 206 5.94 3.81 8.58
N PHE A 207 6.66 2.78 8.20
CA PHE A 207 7.73 2.20 9.00
C PHE A 207 9.09 2.66 8.46
N ALA A 208 10.08 2.63 9.33
CA ALA A 208 11.46 2.92 9.01
C ALA A 208 12.39 1.95 9.74
N ARG A 209 13.61 1.86 9.24
CA ARG A 209 14.75 1.30 9.98
C ARG A 209 15.33 2.37 10.90
N GLU A 210 15.99 1.98 11.96
CA GLU A 210 16.90 2.86 12.72
C GLU A 210 18.13 3.26 11.91
#